data_9300c09619f443ad5d528dc0cc3362a5
#
_entry.id   9300c09619f443ad5d528dc0cc3362a5
#
_cell.length_a   1.000
_cell.length_b   1.000
_cell.length_c   1.000
_cell.angle_alpha   90.00
_cell.angle_beta   90.00
_cell.angle_gamma   90.00
#
_symmetry.space_group_name_H-M   'P 1'
#
loop_
_entity.id
_entity.type
_entity.pdbx_description
1 polymer ?
#
loop_
_entity_poly.entity_id
_entity_poly.type
_entity_poly.pdbx_seq_one_letter_code
_entity_poly.pdbx_strand_id
1 'polypeptide(L)'
;PNGQSREEWKAQAETNKILGRFKNPIPVDGICVRIGAMRCHSQALTFKLKKDVPVADIEAMIAADNQWVKVVPNTREATIKDLTPVAVTGTMTIPVGRVRKLAMGPEYVGAFTIGDQLLWGAAEPLRRMLRILLEA
;
A
#
# COMPACT_ATOMS: atom_id res chain seq x y z
N PRO A 1 -0.30 9.99 23.44
CA PRO A 1 1.02 10.54 23.69
C PRO A 1 1.67 10.88 22.36
N ASN A 2 2.50 11.87 22.26
CA ASN A 2 3.23 12.33 21.07
C ASN A 2 2.38 12.96 19.94
N GLY A 3 1.12 13.31 20.17
CA GLY A 3 0.25 13.87 19.13
C GLY A 3 -0.21 12.86 18.06
N GLN A 4 0.10 11.58 18.25
CA GLN A 4 -0.28 10.50 17.32
C GLN A 4 -1.79 10.24 17.38
N SER A 5 -2.43 10.17 16.25
CA SER A 5 -3.83 9.75 16.13
C SER A 5 -3.99 8.23 16.34
N ARG A 6 -5.22 7.78 16.54
CA ARG A 6 -5.50 6.34 16.66
C ARG A 6 -5.20 5.60 15.37
N GLU A 7 -5.44 6.19 14.23
CA GLU A 7 -5.14 5.65 12.91
C GLU A 7 -3.64 5.46 12.69
N GLU A 8 -2.83 6.41 13.10
CA GLU A 8 -1.37 6.32 13.02
C GLU A 8 -0.82 5.23 13.93
N TRP A 9 -1.30 5.13 15.17
CA TRP A 9 -0.96 4.03 16.07
C TRP A 9 -1.33 2.66 15.48
N LYS A 10 -2.52 2.54 14.86
CA LYS A 10 -2.98 1.32 14.21
C LYS A 10 -2.06 0.87 13.08
N ALA A 11 -1.46 1.81 12.34
CA ALA A 11 -0.55 1.47 11.24
C ALA A 11 0.57 0.54 11.71
N GLN A 12 1.24 0.82 12.83
CA GLN A 12 2.25 -0.06 13.39
C GLN A 12 1.66 -1.36 13.95
N ALA A 13 0.60 -1.25 14.73
CA ALA A 13 0.01 -2.39 15.42
C ALA A 13 -0.55 -3.43 14.43
N GLU A 14 -1.32 -2.99 13.44
CA GLU A 14 -1.96 -3.86 12.46
C GLU A 14 -0.97 -4.43 11.44
N THR A 15 -0.01 -3.64 10.97
CA THR A 15 1.05 -4.12 10.08
C THR A 15 1.81 -5.28 10.73
N ASN A 16 2.24 -5.10 11.97
CA ASN A 16 2.99 -6.15 12.67
C ASN A 16 2.12 -7.37 13.02
N LYS A 17 0.83 -7.17 13.29
CA LYS A 17 -0.13 -8.25 13.47
C LYS A 17 -0.28 -9.08 12.19
N ILE A 18 -0.51 -8.44 11.05
CA ILE A 18 -0.66 -9.10 9.74
C ILE A 18 0.59 -9.88 9.36
N LEU A 19 1.77 -9.30 9.62
CA LEU A 19 3.07 -9.91 9.31
C LEU A 19 3.56 -10.91 10.37
N GLY A 20 2.80 -11.16 11.45
CA GLY A 20 3.19 -12.06 12.54
C GLY A 20 4.42 -11.59 13.33
N ARG A 21 4.68 -10.28 13.38
CA ARG A 21 5.87 -9.68 13.97
C ARG A 21 5.70 -9.27 15.44
N PHE A 22 5.04 -10.08 16.24
CA PHE A 22 4.75 -9.77 17.65
C PHE A 22 6.00 -9.66 18.53
N LYS A 23 7.03 -10.49 18.30
CA LYS A 23 8.26 -10.49 19.10
C LYS A 23 9.33 -9.50 18.60
N ASN A 24 9.37 -9.26 17.29
CA ASN A 24 10.33 -8.36 16.65
C ASN A 24 9.57 -7.44 15.69
N PRO A 25 8.89 -6.42 16.20
CA PRO A 25 8.09 -5.52 15.38
C PRO A 25 8.95 -4.73 14.41
N ILE A 26 8.42 -4.57 13.20
CA ILE A 26 8.97 -3.62 12.23
C ILE A 26 8.50 -2.23 12.64
N PRO A 27 9.40 -1.24 12.79
CA PRO A 27 8.99 0.14 13.03
C PRO A 27 8.16 0.65 11.85
N VAL A 28 6.94 1.11 12.14
CA VAL A 28 6.03 1.73 11.16
C VAL A 28 5.48 2.99 11.79
N ASP A 29 5.58 4.09 11.09
CA ASP A 29 5.00 5.36 11.51
C ASP A 29 4.51 6.14 10.30
N GLY A 30 3.71 7.16 10.52
CA GLY A 30 3.18 7.98 9.45
C GLY A 30 2.29 9.10 9.95
N ILE A 31 1.85 9.94 9.04
CA ILE A 31 0.90 11.01 9.30
C ILE A 31 -0.38 10.70 8.53
N CYS A 32 -1.50 10.60 9.25
CA CYS A 32 -2.81 10.36 8.66
C CYS A 32 -3.56 11.68 8.47
N VAL A 33 -3.86 12.01 7.22
CA VAL A 33 -4.58 13.25 6.89
C VAL A 33 -5.86 12.96 6.10
N ARG A 34 -6.85 13.81 6.26
CA ARG A 34 -8.07 13.80 5.43
C ARG A 34 -7.84 14.65 4.20
N ILE A 35 -8.15 14.11 3.03
CA ILE A 35 -8.07 14.79 1.74
C ILE A 35 -9.42 14.75 1.03
N GLY A 36 -9.60 15.57 -0.01
CA GLY A 36 -10.84 15.66 -0.77
C GLY A 36 -11.13 14.48 -1.72
N ALA A 37 -10.80 13.26 -1.32
CA ALA A 37 -11.12 12.04 -2.07
C ALA A 37 -12.33 11.34 -1.46
N MET A 38 -13.34 11.07 -2.30
CA MET A 38 -14.64 10.54 -1.84
C MET A 38 -14.56 9.14 -1.22
N ARG A 39 -13.69 8.26 -1.74
CA ARG A 39 -13.68 6.85 -1.36
C ARG A 39 -12.34 6.14 -1.42
N CYS A 40 -11.30 6.76 -1.90
CA CYS A 40 -9.99 6.14 -2.07
C CYS A 40 -9.03 6.52 -0.95
N HIS A 41 -8.16 5.58 -0.58
CA HIS A 41 -6.98 5.82 0.25
C HIS A 41 -5.75 5.90 -0.64
N SER A 42 -4.89 6.89 -0.38
CA SER A 42 -3.61 7.06 -1.06
C SER A 42 -2.50 7.05 -0.04
N GLN A 43 -1.40 6.37 -0.34
CA GLN A 43 -0.26 6.24 0.56
C GLN A 43 1.04 6.57 -0.17
N ALA A 44 1.77 7.57 0.30
CA ALA A 44 3.15 7.80 -0.05
C ALA A 44 4.02 7.07 0.97
N LEU A 45 4.85 6.15 0.49
CA LEU A 45 5.59 5.20 1.32
C LEU A 45 7.08 5.42 1.22
N THR A 46 7.78 5.26 2.33
CA THR A 46 9.23 5.18 2.41
C THR A 46 9.60 3.91 3.15
N PHE A 47 10.43 3.08 2.52
CA PHE A 47 10.93 1.84 3.11
C PHE A 47 12.43 1.91 3.28
N LYS A 48 12.92 1.42 4.40
CA LYS A 48 14.32 1.05 4.56
C LYS A 48 14.46 -0.46 4.45
N LEU A 49 15.09 -0.93 3.39
CA LEU A 49 15.38 -2.34 3.16
C LEU A 49 16.59 -2.78 4.00
N LYS A 50 16.72 -4.08 4.25
CA LYS A 50 17.87 -4.65 4.95
C LYS A 50 19.17 -4.64 4.12
N LYS A 51 19.03 -4.53 2.79
CA LYS A 51 20.14 -4.47 1.82
C LYS A 51 19.70 -3.68 0.60
N ASP A 52 20.64 -3.26 -0.21
CA ASP A 52 20.35 -2.69 -1.52
C ASP A 52 19.73 -3.78 -2.43
N VAL A 53 18.60 -3.44 -3.04
CA VAL A 53 17.89 -4.30 -4.01
C VAL A 53 17.60 -3.44 -5.24
N PRO A 54 17.92 -3.89 -6.46
CA PRO A 54 17.60 -3.16 -7.68
C PRO A 54 16.09 -2.83 -7.79
N VAL A 55 15.77 -1.67 -8.34
CA VAL A 55 14.34 -1.24 -8.48
C VAL A 55 13.56 -2.24 -9.33
N ALA A 56 14.15 -2.76 -10.41
CA ALA A 56 13.50 -3.74 -11.27
C ALA A 56 13.11 -5.02 -10.52
N ASP A 57 13.95 -5.49 -9.60
CA ASP A 57 13.65 -6.66 -8.77
C ASP A 57 12.53 -6.37 -7.77
N ILE A 58 12.50 -5.17 -7.21
CA ILE A 58 11.42 -4.73 -6.31
C ILE A 58 10.09 -4.69 -7.08
N GLU A 59 10.07 -4.10 -8.27
CA GLU A 59 8.89 -4.04 -9.13
C GLU A 59 8.42 -5.44 -9.55
N ALA A 60 9.35 -6.34 -9.89
CA ALA A 60 9.04 -7.72 -10.23
C ALA A 60 8.41 -8.49 -9.04
N MET A 61 8.95 -8.32 -7.84
CA MET A 61 8.37 -8.93 -6.63
C MET A 61 6.96 -8.40 -6.34
N ILE A 62 6.75 -7.09 -6.48
CA ILE A 62 5.43 -6.47 -6.29
C ILE A 62 4.44 -7.01 -7.32
N ALA A 63 4.83 -7.08 -8.60
CA ALA A 63 3.98 -7.57 -9.67
C ALA A 63 3.59 -9.04 -9.53
N ALA A 64 4.46 -9.85 -8.93
CA ALA A 64 4.24 -11.29 -8.74
C ALA A 64 3.41 -11.64 -7.49
N ASP A 65 3.13 -10.66 -6.60
CA ASP A 65 2.52 -10.93 -5.29
C ASP A 65 1.08 -11.44 -5.41
N ASN A 66 0.24 -10.73 -6.16
CA ASN A 66 -1.16 -11.13 -6.35
C ASN A 66 -1.81 -10.46 -7.57
N GLN A 67 -2.97 -10.97 -7.99
CA GLN A 67 -3.69 -10.53 -9.19
C GLN A 67 -4.26 -9.11 -9.15
N TRP A 68 -4.37 -8.48 -7.98
CA TRP A 68 -4.95 -7.13 -7.85
C TRP A 68 -3.89 -6.04 -7.93
N VAL A 69 -2.64 -6.39 -7.66
CA VAL A 69 -1.53 -5.43 -7.70
C VAL A 69 -1.12 -5.18 -9.15
N LYS A 70 -0.99 -3.91 -9.51
CA LYS A 70 -0.50 -3.46 -10.81
C LYS A 70 0.69 -2.53 -10.60
N VAL A 71 1.86 -2.91 -11.07
CA VAL A 71 3.01 -1.99 -11.10
C VAL A 71 2.79 -0.96 -12.20
N VAL A 72 2.91 0.32 -11.83
CA VAL A 72 2.76 1.45 -12.73
C VAL A 72 4.14 2.00 -13.06
N PRO A 73 4.52 2.09 -14.35
CA PRO A 73 5.81 2.65 -14.76
C PRO A 73 6.06 4.04 -14.18
N ASN A 74 7.30 4.31 -13.77
CA ASN A 74 7.67 5.58 -13.18
C ASN A 74 7.85 6.68 -14.24
N THR A 75 6.80 6.92 -15.03
CA THR A 75 6.69 8.02 -15.99
C THR A 75 5.63 9.01 -15.55
N ARG A 76 5.69 10.23 -16.06
CA ARG A 76 4.69 11.27 -15.79
C ARG A 76 3.31 10.85 -16.27
N GLU A 77 3.24 10.33 -17.49
CA GLU A 77 1.99 9.94 -18.17
C GLU A 77 1.30 8.80 -17.41
N ALA A 78 2.03 7.74 -17.07
CA ALA A 78 1.49 6.61 -16.32
C ALA A 78 1.06 7.02 -14.91
N THR A 79 1.84 7.89 -14.24
CA THR A 79 1.49 8.41 -12.91
C THR A 79 0.18 9.18 -12.93
N ILE A 80 0.00 10.10 -13.89
CA ILE A 80 -1.23 10.91 -14.00
C ILE A 80 -2.42 10.04 -14.37
N LYS A 81 -2.23 9.05 -15.24
CA LYS A 81 -3.30 8.19 -15.72
C LYS A 81 -3.74 7.16 -14.68
N ASP A 82 -2.80 6.45 -14.04
CA ASP A 82 -3.08 5.22 -13.31
C ASP A 82 -2.94 5.36 -11.77
N LEU A 83 -2.25 6.40 -11.26
CA LEU A 83 -2.04 6.61 -9.82
C LEU A 83 -2.92 7.73 -9.24
N THR A 84 -4.21 7.68 -9.53
CA THR A 84 -5.17 8.70 -9.06
C THR A 84 -6.42 8.05 -8.47
N PRO A 85 -7.14 8.71 -7.55
CA PRO A 85 -8.44 8.24 -7.05
C PRO A 85 -9.43 7.92 -8.17
N VAL A 86 -9.44 8.72 -9.22
CA VAL A 86 -10.34 8.51 -10.37
C VAL A 86 -10.05 7.20 -11.09
N ALA A 87 -8.76 6.85 -11.26
CA ALA A 87 -8.35 5.64 -11.96
C ALA A 87 -8.76 4.34 -11.24
N VAL A 88 -8.85 4.36 -9.92
CA VAL A 88 -9.12 3.15 -9.11
C VAL A 88 -10.54 3.08 -8.55
N THR A 89 -11.29 4.19 -8.57
CA THR A 89 -12.68 4.21 -8.07
C THR A 89 -13.53 3.15 -8.75
N GLY A 90 -14.17 2.28 -7.98
CA GLY A 90 -15.01 1.19 -8.46
C GLY A 90 -14.22 -0.02 -8.97
N THR A 91 -12.90 -0.06 -8.81
CA THR A 91 -12.07 -1.19 -9.24
C THR A 91 -11.42 -1.91 -8.07
N MET A 92 -11.06 -3.17 -8.27
CA MET A 92 -10.27 -3.96 -7.31
C MET A 92 -8.76 -3.80 -7.54
N THR A 93 -8.33 -3.02 -8.51
CA THR A 93 -6.92 -2.80 -8.80
C THR A 93 -6.25 -1.97 -7.71
N ILE A 94 -5.09 -2.41 -7.26
CA ILE A 94 -4.19 -1.70 -6.35
C ILE A 94 -2.92 -1.31 -7.12
N PRO A 95 -2.90 -0.15 -7.76
CA PRO A 95 -1.70 0.29 -8.45
C PRO A 95 -0.61 0.69 -7.45
N VAL A 96 0.61 0.25 -7.73
CA VAL A 96 1.82 0.64 -7.02
C VAL A 96 2.77 1.26 -8.03
N GLY A 97 3.16 2.49 -7.80
CA GLY A 97 4.05 3.20 -8.72
C GLY A 97 4.97 4.15 -7.98
N ARG A 98 5.69 4.99 -8.73
CA ARG A 98 6.72 5.87 -8.17
C ARG A 98 7.80 5.10 -7.40
N VAL A 99 8.01 3.83 -7.73
CA VAL A 99 9.05 2.99 -7.15
C VAL A 99 10.41 3.53 -7.59
N ARG A 100 11.21 3.97 -6.62
CA ARG A 100 12.54 4.52 -6.90
C ARG A 100 13.43 4.52 -5.66
N LYS A 101 14.72 4.55 -5.86
CA LYS A 101 15.68 4.83 -4.78
C LYS A 101 15.54 6.27 -4.30
N LEU A 102 15.68 6.47 -3.00
CA LEU A 102 15.68 7.79 -2.37
C LEU A 102 17.12 8.28 -2.15
N ALA A 103 17.28 9.59 -2.02
CA ALA A 103 18.60 10.21 -1.80
C ALA A 103 19.23 9.91 -0.43
N MET A 104 18.46 9.27 0.47
CA MET A 104 18.92 8.91 1.81
C MET A 104 19.87 7.71 1.84
N GLY A 105 19.98 6.97 0.75
CA GLY A 105 20.86 5.81 0.62
C GLY A 105 20.29 4.71 -0.28
N PRO A 106 21.12 3.76 -0.72
CA PRO A 106 20.70 2.71 -1.67
C PRO A 106 19.66 1.75 -1.11
N GLU A 107 19.55 1.61 0.21
CA GLU A 107 18.54 0.80 0.87
C GLU A 107 17.19 1.50 1.04
N TYR A 108 17.09 2.81 0.78
CA TYR A 108 15.84 3.54 0.91
C TYR A 108 15.06 3.58 -0.40
N VAL A 109 13.82 3.13 -0.34
CA VAL A 109 12.92 3.05 -1.49
C VAL A 109 11.66 3.86 -1.21
N GLY A 110 11.28 4.71 -2.15
CA GLY A 110 9.98 5.36 -2.18
C GLY A 110 9.01 4.60 -3.07
N ALA A 111 7.73 4.60 -2.71
CA ALA A 111 6.65 4.11 -3.53
C ALA A 111 5.37 4.89 -3.25
N PHE A 112 4.40 4.80 -4.16
CA PHE A 112 3.07 5.33 -3.96
C PHE A 112 2.05 4.27 -4.34
N THR A 113 1.01 4.12 -3.53
CA THR A 113 -0.10 3.20 -3.80
C THR A 113 -1.44 3.86 -3.49
N ILE A 114 -2.48 3.35 -4.12
CA ILE A 114 -3.84 3.84 -3.96
C ILE A 114 -4.83 2.69 -4.13
N GLY A 115 -5.97 2.75 -3.45
CA GLY A 115 -7.02 1.75 -3.58
C GLY A 115 -8.40 2.29 -3.21
N ASP A 116 -9.43 1.62 -3.71
CA ASP A 116 -10.81 1.94 -3.38
C ASP A 116 -11.17 1.38 -2.00
N GLN A 117 -11.25 2.25 -1.00
CA GLN A 117 -11.52 1.88 0.39
C GLN A 117 -12.92 1.26 0.58
N LEU A 118 -13.92 1.66 -0.17
CA LEU A 118 -15.27 1.11 -0.01
C LEU A 118 -15.34 -0.34 -0.53
N LEU A 119 -14.53 -0.69 -1.51
CA LEU A 119 -14.37 -2.09 -1.95
C LEU A 119 -13.49 -2.86 -0.98
N TRP A 120 -12.24 -2.48 -0.83
CA TRP A 120 -11.25 -3.24 -0.05
C TRP A 120 -11.49 -3.21 1.46
N GLY A 121 -11.94 -2.09 2.02
CA GLY A 121 -12.17 -1.92 3.45
C GLY A 121 -13.57 -2.33 3.93
N ALA A 122 -14.51 -2.59 3.00
CA ALA A 122 -15.91 -2.89 3.37
C ALA A 122 -16.48 -4.07 2.58
N ALA A 123 -16.72 -3.93 1.28
CA ALA A 123 -17.50 -4.92 0.52
C ALA A 123 -16.75 -6.24 0.27
N GLU A 124 -15.50 -6.18 -0.15
CA GLU A 124 -14.73 -7.36 -0.55
C GLU A 124 -14.39 -8.32 0.61
N PRO A 125 -13.99 -7.87 1.80
CA PRO A 125 -13.80 -8.78 2.93
C PRO A 125 -15.05 -9.58 3.29
N LEU A 126 -16.23 -8.96 3.27
CA LEU A 126 -17.51 -9.64 3.54
C LEU A 126 -17.85 -10.65 2.44
N ARG A 127 -17.68 -10.27 1.18
CA ARG A 127 -17.89 -11.16 0.04
C ARG A 127 -16.98 -12.38 0.11
N ARG A 128 -15.71 -12.22 0.44
CA ARG A 128 -14.75 -13.32 0.59
C ARG A 128 -15.12 -14.23 1.75
N MET A 129 -15.51 -13.67 2.88
CA MET A 129 -15.95 -14.47 4.03
C MET A 129 -17.16 -15.34 3.67
N LEU A 130 -18.16 -14.75 3.01
CA LEU A 130 -19.34 -15.50 2.54
C LEU A 130 -18.93 -16.64 1.59
N ARG A 131 -18.03 -16.36 0.65
CA ARG A 131 -17.54 -17.36 -0.30
C ARG A 131 -16.84 -18.53 0.41
N ILE A 132 -15.95 -18.25 1.36
CA ILE A 132 -15.30 -19.30 2.17
C ILE A 132 -16.33 -20.17 2.88
N LEU A 133 -17.37 -19.57 3.45
CA LEU A 133 -18.44 -20.31 4.14
C LEU A 133 -19.30 -21.17 3.21
N LEU A 134 -19.45 -20.78 1.95
CA LEU A 134 -20.22 -21.54 0.96
C LEU A 134 -19.40 -22.67 0.30
N GLU A 135 -18.08 -22.56 0.31
CA GLU A 135 -17.15 -23.52 -0.32
C GLU A 135 -16.55 -24.51 0.72
N ALA A 136 -16.83 -24.31 2.02
CA ALA A 136 -16.38 -25.18 3.11
C ALA A 136 -17.37 -26.34 3.34
#